data_1c8ace362a2bbd231cc095745027d7fc
#
_entry.id   1c8ace362a2bbd231cc095745027d7fc
#
_cell.length_a   1.000
_cell.length_b   1.000
_cell.length_c   1.000
_cell.angle_alpha   90.00
_cell.angle_beta   90.00
_cell.angle_gamma   90.00
#
_symmetry.space_group_name_H-M   'P 1'
#
loop_
_entity.id
_entity.type
_entity.pdbx_description
1 polymer ?
#
loop_
_entity_poly.entity_id
_entity_poly.type
_entity_poly.pdbx_seq_one_letter_code
_entity_poly.pdbx_strand_id
1 'polypeptide(L)'
;GVNLNPDKICNFDCIYCQVNRTAVSETRFVEIQHLLDELQNMLDLVLSGEIYTTEFFSTVPNHLRRLNDIAFSGDGEPTTYKNFDDIISQCAQLKQSISRQYTDSNSQLPKDPIKMVLITNASMFHREHVERGLKILDQNQGEIWAKLDAGTDDYYQLIERTAIPFQQVLDNLLSTARIRPIVIQS
;
A
#
# COMPACT_ATOMS: atom_id res chain seq x y z
N GLY A 1 -7.45 -2.32 0.79
CA GLY A 1 -6.29 -1.42 0.91
C GLY A 1 -6.13 -0.92 2.34
N VAL A 2 -4.89 -0.62 2.72
CA VAL A 2 -4.54 -0.03 4.02
C VAL A 2 -4.24 1.45 3.80
N ASN A 3 -5.11 2.33 4.32
CA ASN A 3 -4.97 3.78 4.21
C ASN A 3 -4.21 4.34 5.43
N LEU A 4 -2.98 4.81 5.22
CA LEU A 4 -2.16 5.42 6.28
C LEU A 4 -2.35 6.94 6.40
N ASN A 5 -3.13 7.54 5.51
CA ASN A 5 -3.37 8.98 5.45
C ASN A 5 -4.88 9.31 5.53
N PRO A 6 -5.59 8.88 6.59
CA PRO A 6 -7.01 9.19 6.74
C PRO A 6 -7.26 10.70 6.89
N ASP A 7 -6.24 11.46 7.27
CA ASP A 7 -6.22 12.93 7.32
C ASP A 7 -6.17 13.58 5.93
N LYS A 8 -6.02 12.78 4.87
CA LYS A 8 -5.91 13.21 3.46
C LYS A 8 -4.68 14.08 3.16
N ILE A 9 -3.67 14.07 4.03
CA ILE A 9 -2.42 14.80 3.81
C ILE A 9 -1.54 14.01 2.84
N CYS A 10 -1.11 14.68 1.78
CA CYS A 10 -0.13 14.18 0.82
C CYS A 10 0.91 15.27 0.54
N ASN A 11 2.11 14.87 0.19
CA ASN A 11 3.17 15.79 -0.19
C ASN A 11 3.19 16.12 -1.70
N PHE A 12 2.22 15.56 -2.46
CA PHE A 12 1.90 15.92 -3.83
C PHE A 12 0.46 16.45 -3.91
N ASP A 13 0.20 17.32 -4.90
CA ASP A 13 -1.12 17.83 -5.23
C ASP A 13 -1.44 17.59 -6.71
N CYS A 14 -1.38 16.33 -7.11
CA CYS A 14 -1.51 15.90 -8.50
C CYS A 14 -2.84 16.38 -9.11
N ILE A 15 -2.79 16.92 -10.34
CA ILE A 15 -3.98 17.48 -11.02
C ILE A 15 -5.10 16.46 -11.25
N TYR A 16 -4.77 15.18 -11.29
CA TYR A 16 -5.71 14.06 -11.49
C TYR A 16 -6.18 13.44 -10.17
N CYS A 17 -5.74 13.95 -9.02
CA CYS A 17 -6.08 13.38 -7.72
C CYS A 17 -7.58 13.50 -7.43
N GLN A 18 -8.24 12.37 -7.15
CA GLN A 18 -9.66 12.32 -6.84
C GLN A 18 -9.96 12.51 -5.34
N VAL A 19 -8.93 12.61 -4.50
CA VAL A 19 -9.11 12.84 -3.07
C VAL A 19 -9.53 14.26 -2.82
N ASN A 20 -10.72 14.43 -2.22
CA ASN A 20 -11.19 15.77 -1.82
C ASN A 20 -10.45 16.22 -0.55
N ARG A 21 -9.36 16.97 -0.73
CA ARG A 21 -8.52 17.49 0.36
C ARG A 21 -9.13 18.67 1.10
N THR A 22 -10.21 19.28 0.57
CA THR A 22 -10.92 20.36 1.25
C THR A 22 -11.98 19.86 2.23
N ALA A 23 -12.40 18.59 2.10
CA ALA A 23 -13.31 17.99 3.05
C ALA A 23 -12.59 17.68 4.36
N VAL A 24 -13.21 18.04 5.47
CA VAL A 24 -12.69 17.72 6.80
C VAL A 24 -12.64 16.22 6.97
N SER A 25 -11.50 15.71 7.40
CA SER A 25 -11.35 14.30 7.76
C SER A 25 -11.93 14.06 9.15
N GLU A 26 -12.70 13.00 9.30
CA GLU A 26 -13.22 12.55 10.61
C GLU A 26 -12.09 11.99 11.48
N THR A 27 -11.08 11.37 10.85
CA THR A 27 -9.95 10.72 11.52
C THR A 27 -8.64 11.38 11.07
N ARG A 28 -7.85 11.86 12.02
CA ARG A 28 -6.56 12.53 11.75
C ARG A 28 -5.34 11.65 11.99
N PHE A 29 -5.52 10.57 12.76
CA PHE A 29 -4.41 9.70 13.13
C PHE A 29 -4.81 8.25 12.90
N VAL A 30 -3.82 7.46 12.46
CA VAL A 30 -3.96 6.00 12.40
C VAL A 30 -3.70 5.46 13.80
N GLU A 31 -4.71 4.85 14.41
CA GLU A 31 -4.53 4.02 15.59
C GLU A 31 -4.15 2.61 15.13
N ILE A 32 -2.92 2.20 15.46
CA ILE A 32 -2.35 0.96 14.90
C ILE A 32 -3.20 -0.27 15.27
N GLN A 33 -3.65 -0.37 16.52
CA GLN A 33 -4.44 -1.52 16.94
C GLN A 33 -5.77 -1.59 16.18
N HIS A 34 -6.45 -0.47 16.02
CA HIS A 34 -7.70 -0.42 15.24
C HIS A 34 -7.49 -0.83 13.78
N LEU A 35 -6.41 -0.35 13.15
CA LEU A 35 -6.06 -0.74 11.79
C LEU A 35 -5.79 -2.25 11.70
N LEU A 36 -5.07 -2.83 12.66
CA LEU A 36 -4.78 -4.27 12.66
C LEU A 36 -6.05 -5.10 12.88
N ASP A 37 -6.95 -4.66 13.75
CA ASP A 37 -8.24 -5.33 13.99
C ASP A 37 -9.11 -5.29 12.72
N GLU A 38 -9.19 -4.15 12.03
CA GLU A 38 -9.89 -4.03 10.75
C GLU A 38 -9.26 -4.90 9.66
N LEU A 39 -7.93 -4.90 9.57
CA LEU A 39 -7.21 -5.74 8.61
C LEU A 39 -7.44 -7.21 8.88
N GLN A 40 -7.39 -7.65 10.15
CA GLN A 40 -7.68 -9.03 10.53
C GLN A 40 -9.09 -9.43 10.14
N ASN A 41 -10.09 -8.64 10.52
CA ASN A 41 -11.49 -8.90 10.19
C ASN A 41 -11.71 -9.02 8.67
N MET A 42 -11.07 -8.15 7.89
CA MET A 42 -11.15 -8.19 6.44
C MET A 42 -10.48 -9.46 5.87
N LEU A 43 -9.31 -9.84 6.39
CA LEU A 43 -8.61 -11.04 5.97
C LEU A 43 -9.43 -12.30 6.29
N ASP A 44 -10.01 -12.39 7.48
CA ASP A 44 -10.87 -13.50 7.89
C ASP A 44 -12.10 -13.60 6.97
N LEU A 45 -12.75 -12.48 6.67
CA LEU A 45 -13.91 -12.41 5.78
C LEU A 45 -13.59 -12.89 4.34
N VAL A 46 -12.42 -12.52 3.83
CA VAL A 46 -11.99 -12.92 2.48
C VAL A 46 -11.54 -14.38 2.45
N LEU A 47 -10.76 -14.80 3.44
CA LEU A 47 -10.14 -16.14 3.45
C LEU A 47 -11.13 -17.24 3.84
N SER A 48 -12.16 -16.92 4.64
CA SER A 48 -13.30 -17.83 4.87
C SER A 48 -14.20 -17.97 3.62
N GLY A 49 -14.11 -17.02 2.69
CA GLY A 49 -14.99 -16.95 1.53
C GLY A 49 -16.34 -16.28 1.81
N GLU A 50 -16.58 -15.85 3.04
CA GLU A 50 -17.83 -15.19 3.46
C GLU A 50 -18.09 -13.90 2.68
N ILE A 51 -17.05 -13.16 2.30
CA ILE A 51 -17.16 -11.96 1.47
C ILE A 51 -17.93 -12.21 0.18
N TYR A 52 -17.81 -13.41 -0.41
CA TYR A 52 -18.46 -13.77 -1.67
C TYR A 52 -19.95 -14.14 -1.51
N THR A 53 -20.46 -14.10 -0.29
CA THR A 53 -21.92 -14.21 -0.03
C THR A 53 -22.58 -12.84 0.03
N THR A 54 -21.80 -11.77 0.09
CA THR A 54 -22.32 -10.40 0.11
C THR A 54 -22.79 -9.95 -1.27
N GLU A 55 -23.71 -9.00 -1.33
CA GLU A 55 -24.28 -8.48 -2.58
C GLU A 55 -23.19 -8.02 -3.57
N PHE A 56 -22.16 -7.31 -3.09
CA PHE A 56 -21.11 -6.74 -3.94
C PHE A 56 -20.18 -7.79 -4.58
N PHE A 57 -19.92 -8.92 -3.89
CA PHE A 57 -18.95 -9.91 -4.33
C PHE A 57 -19.56 -11.25 -4.76
N SER A 58 -20.88 -11.42 -4.60
CA SER A 58 -21.57 -12.68 -4.94
C SER A 58 -21.43 -13.08 -6.41
N THR A 59 -21.31 -12.09 -7.31
CA THR A 59 -21.17 -12.29 -8.77
C THR A 59 -19.74 -12.60 -9.20
N VAL A 60 -18.75 -12.54 -8.32
CA VAL A 60 -17.35 -12.86 -8.65
C VAL A 60 -17.24 -14.34 -9.03
N PRO A 61 -16.74 -14.67 -10.24
CA PRO A 61 -16.55 -16.05 -10.67
C PRO A 61 -15.62 -16.83 -9.73
N ASN A 62 -15.89 -18.10 -9.48
CA ASN A 62 -15.14 -18.90 -8.50
C ASN A 62 -13.61 -18.90 -8.73
N HIS A 63 -13.17 -18.94 -10.01
CA HIS A 63 -11.74 -18.93 -10.35
C HIS A 63 -11.03 -17.59 -10.07
N LEU A 64 -11.78 -16.52 -9.81
CA LEU A 64 -11.26 -15.19 -9.41
C LEU A 64 -11.40 -14.92 -7.92
N ARG A 65 -12.02 -15.81 -7.15
CA ARG A 65 -12.22 -15.68 -5.70
C ARG A 65 -10.91 -15.96 -4.97
N ARG A 66 -10.07 -14.95 -4.85
CA ARG A 66 -8.79 -15.03 -4.16
C ARG A 66 -8.36 -13.67 -3.64
N LEU A 67 -7.52 -13.66 -2.62
CA LEU A 67 -6.82 -12.47 -2.16
C LEU A 67 -5.45 -12.41 -2.84
N ASN A 68 -5.19 -11.39 -3.64
CA ASN A 68 -3.92 -11.21 -4.32
C ASN A 68 -2.90 -10.49 -3.45
N ASP A 69 -3.33 -9.42 -2.76
CA ASP A 69 -2.44 -8.54 -2.02
C ASP A 69 -3.13 -7.77 -0.90
N ILE A 70 -2.30 -7.24 -0.02
CA ILE A 70 -2.60 -6.18 0.94
C ILE A 70 -1.89 -4.93 0.43
N ALA A 71 -2.65 -3.95 -0.10
CA ALA A 71 -2.08 -2.74 -0.68
C ALA A 71 -2.03 -1.60 0.35
N PHE A 72 -0.85 -1.03 0.56
CA PHE A 72 -0.65 0.22 1.30
C PHE A 72 -0.82 1.38 0.32
N SER A 73 -2.00 1.93 0.32
CA SER A 73 -2.41 3.04 -0.54
C SER A 73 -3.63 3.72 0.07
N GLY A 74 -3.90 4.95 -0.30
CA GLY A 74 -5.09 5.63 0.23
C GLY A 74 -5.16 7.09 -0.16
N ASP A 75 -5.60 7.91 0.78
CA ASP A 75 -5.90 9.32 0.56
C ASP A 75 -4.66 10.23 0.54
N GLY A 76 -3.46 9.67 0.73
CA GLY A 76 -2.20 10.40 0.71
C GLY A 76 -1.01 9.53 0.31
N GLU A 77 0.20 9.99 0.61
CA GLU A 77 1.43 9.24 0.36
C GLU A 77 1.78 8.37 1.58
N PRO A 78 1.72 7.04 1.48
CA PRO A 78 1.92 6.14 2.63
C PRO A 78 3.28 6.32 3.32
N THR A 79 4.34 6.62 2.55
CA THR A 79 5.70 6.78 3.09
C THR A 79 5.93 8.07 3.86
N THR A 80 4.94 8.97 3.90
CA THR A 80 4.97 10.14 4.80
C THR A 80 4.64 9.77 6.25
N TYR A 81 4.04 8.61 6.48
CA TYR A 81 3.69 8.15 7.81
C TYR A 81 4.95 7.86 8.65
N LYS A 82 5.05 8.49 9.82
CA LYS A 82 6.29 8.48 10.63
C LYS A 82 6.72 7.08 11.10
N ASN A 83 5.73 6.21 11.38
CA ASN A 83 5.97 4.86 11.87
C ASN A 83 5.72 3.84 10.74
N PHE A 84 6.10 4.19 9.51
CA PHE A 84 5.87 3.35 8.33
C PHE A 84 6.45 1.95 8.49
N ASP A 85 7.71 1.83 8.97
CA ASP A 85 8.37 0.55 9.20
C ASP A 85 7.67 -0.32 10.26
N ASP A 86 7.21 0.30 11.33
CA ASP A 86 6.50 -0.41 12.40
C ASP A 86 5.17 -0.95 11.90
N ILE A 87 4.37 -0.14 11.21
CA ILE A 87 3.06 -0.58 10.71
C ILE A 87 3.18 -1.66 9.63
N ILE A 88 4.18 -1.54 8.72
CA ILE A 88 4.48 -2.58 7.73
C ILE A 88 4.87 -3.89 8.43
N SER A 89 5.69 -3.82 9.49
CA SER A 89 6.11 -4.98 10.28
C SER A 89 4.92 -5.68 10.93
N GLN A 90 4.04 -4.93 11.58
CA GLN A 90 2.86 -5.48 12.26
C GLN A 90 1.87 -6.10 11.27
N CYS A 91 1.61 -5.43 10.13
CA CYS A 91 0.78 -6.00 9.06
C CYS A 91 1.39 -7.28 8.47
N ALA A 92 2.73 -7.35 8.33
CA ALA A 92 3.41 -8.55 7.86
C ALA A 92 3.27 -9.72 8.84
N GLN A 93 3.41 -9.46 10.14
CA GLN A 93 3.21 -10.47 11.18
C GLN A 93 1.77 -10.99 11.19
N LEU A 94 0.80 -10.10 11.09
CA LEU A 94 -0.62 -10.46 11.01
C LEU A 94 -0.89 -11.33 9.77
N LYS A 95 -0.42 -10.90 8.59
CA LYS A 95 -0.52 -11.69 7.35
C LYS A 95 0.05 -13.10 7.52
N GLN A 96 1.23 -13.23 8.13
CA GLN A 96 1.87 -14.53 8.33
C GLN A 96 1.08 -15.42 9.29
N SER A 97 0.54 -14.88 10.38
CA SER A 97 -0.24 -15.65 11.36
C SER A 97 -1.52 -16.20 10.73
N ILE A 98 -2.24 -15.35 10.00
CA ILE A 98 -3.48 -15.73 9.32
C ILE A 98 -3.20 -16.75 8.20
N SER A 99 -2.16 -16.53 7.40
CA SER A 99 -1.80 -17.48 6.33
C SER A 99 -1.53 -18.89 6.87
N ARG A 100 -0.87 -19.01 8.02
CA ARG A 100 -0.65 -20.31 8.69
C ARG A 100 -1.96 -20.94 9.15
N GLN A 101 -2.82 -20.16 9.82
CA GLN A 101 -4.11 -20.63 10.31
C GLN A 101 -4.98 -21.24 9.20
N TYR A 102 -5.04 -20.57 8.05
CA TYR A 102 -5.86 -21.04 6.93
C TYR A 102 -5.20 -22.17 6.12
N THR A 103 -3.87 -22.24 6.06
CA THR A 103 -3.16 -23.37 5.44
C THR A 103 -3.40 -24.66 6.22
N ASP A 104 -3.38 -24.60 7.55
CA ASP A 104 -3.57 -25.76 8.43
C ASP A 104 -5.04 -26.26 8.42
N SER A 105 -6.01 -25.38 8.11
CA SER A 105 -7.45 -25.71 8.14
C SER A 105 -7.98 -26.38 6.86
N ASN A 106 -7.12 -26.84 5.95
CA ASN A 106 -7.52 -27.50 4.68
C ASN A 106 -8.37 -26.60 3.76
N SER A 107 -8.23 -25.27 3.88
CA SER A 107 -8.95 -24.31 3.07
C SER A 107 -8.48 -24.33 1.62
N GLN A 108 -9.39 -24.05 0.69
CA GLN A 108 -9.11 -23.93 -0.77
C GLN A 108 -8.36 -22.62 -1.09
N LEU A 109 -7.44 -22.18 -0.22
CA LEU A 109 -6.67 -20.98 -0.46
C LEU A 109 -5.80 -21.13 -1.72
N PRO A 110 -5.63 -20.05 -2.47
CA PRO A 110 -4.72 -20.05 -3.61
C PRO A 110 -3.30 -20.40 -3.12
N LYS A 111 -2.59 -21.20 -3.92
CA LYS A 111 -1.19 -21.61 -3.65
C LYS A 111 -0.22 -20.42 -3.69
N ASP A 112 -0.64 -19.31 -4.25
CA ASP A 112 0.19 -18.11 -4.35
C ASP A 112 0.16 -17.33 -3.03
N PRO A 113 1.31 -16.90 -2.52
CA PRO A 113 1.38 -16.12 -1.29
C PRO A 113 0.72 -14.75 -1.49
N ILE A 114 0.00 -14.28 -0.45
CA ILE A 114 -0.56 -12.93 -0.43
C ILE A 114 0.58 -11.91 -0.46
N LYS A 115 0.59 -11.03 -1.45
CA LYS A 115 1.59 -9.98 -1.58
C LYS A 115 1.32 -8.82 -0.61
N MET A 116 2.36 -8.03 -0.34
CA MET A 116 2.24 -6.72 0.30
C MET A 116 2.65 -5.66 -0.71
N VAL A 117 1.72 -4.86 -1.18
CA VAL A 117 1.95 -3.89 -2.25
C VAL A 117 2.02 -2.49 -1.67
N LEU A 118 3.09 -1.75 -1.96
CA LEU A 118 3.19 -0.33 -1.67
C LEU A 118 2.95 0.47 -2.94
N ILE A 119 1.89 1.29 -2.97
CA ILE A 119 1.63 2.26 -4.04
C ILE A 119 2.08 3.63 -3.53
N THR A 120 3.05 4.25 -4.21
CA THR A 120 3.76 5.42 -3.68
C THR A 120 4.25 6.35 -4.78
N ASN A 121 4.42 7.62 -4.46
CA ASN A 121 5.10 8.59 -5.31
C ASN A 121 6.64 8.55 -5.18
N ALA A 122 7.19 7.63 -4.39
CA ALA A 122 8.61 7.38 -4.17
C ALA A 122 9.42 8.57 -3.58
N SER A 123 8.76 9.65 -3.20
CA SER A 123 9.45 10.87 -2.76
C SER A 123 10.23 10.73 -1.45
N MET A 124 9.87 9.75 -0.60
CA MET A 124 10.42 9.57 0.73
C MET A 124 11.34 8.36 0.89
N PHE A 125 11.74 7.68 -0.18
CA PHE A 125 12.55 6.46 -0.11
C PHE A 125 13.91 6.63 0.55
N HIS A 126 14.47 7.84 0.54
CA HIS A 126 15.72 8.19 1.21
C HIS A 126 15.63 8.26 2.75
N ARG A 127 14.41 8.16 3.32
CA ARG A 127 14.23 8.24 4.77
C ARG A 127 14.47 6.88 5.42
N GLU A 128 15.22 6.85 6.52
CA GLU A 128 15.62 5.61 7.21
C GLU A 128 14.46 4.70 7.59
N HIS A 129 13.35 5.25 8.13
CA HIS A 129 12.18 4.45 8.49
C HIS A 129 11.48 3.89 7.24
N VAL A 130 11.52 4.60 6.10
CA VAL A 130 10.99 4.08 4.83
C VAL A 130 11.91 2.97 4.31
N GLU A 131 13.23 3.16 4.31
CA GLU A 131 14.17 2.10 3.91
C GLU A 131 14.00 0.83 4.75
N ARG A 132 13.78 0.95 6.07
CA ARG A 132 13.48 -0.20 6.92
C ARG A 132 12.17 -0.87 6.53
N GLY A 133 11.12 -0.09 6.28
CA GLY A 133 9.83 -0.61 5.81
C GLY A 133 9.93 -1.35 4.48
N LEU A 134 10.70 -0.81 3.51
CA LEU A 134 10.95 -1.49 2.22
C LEU A 134 11.69 -2.83 2.40
N LYS A 135 12.65 -2.92 3.32
CA LYS A 135 13.32 -4.19 3.65
C LYS A 135 12.36 -5.23 4.24
N ILE A 136 11.41 -4.78 5.05
CA ILE A 136 10.37 -5.67 5.59
C ILE A 136 9.44 -6.16 4.48
N LEU A 137 9.06 -5.28 3.55
CA LEU A 137 8.29 -5.68 2.36
C LEU A 137 9.02 -6.76 1.54
N ASP A 138 10.32 -6.59 1.26
CA ASP A 138 11.14 -7.56 0.52
C ASP A 138 11.06 -8.97 1.15
N GLN A 139 11.03 -9.05 2.47
CA GLN A 139 10.96 -10.30 3.23
C GLN A 139 9.55 -10.92 3.26
N ASN A 140 8.54 -10.18 2.80
CA ASN A 140 7.13 -10.55 2.92
C ASN A 140 6.37 -10.53 1.59
N GLN A 141 7.01 -10.97 0.50
CA GLN A 141 6.44 -10.94 -0.87
C GLN A 141 6.01 -9.53 -1.28
N GLY A 142 6.84 -8.53 -0.93
CA GLY A 142 6.56 -7.13 -1.21
C GLY A 142 6.73 -6.78 -2.67
N GLU A 143 5.86 -5.91 -3.17
CA GLU A 143 6.00 -5.22 -4.45
C GLU A 143 5.91 -3.71 -4.23
N ILE A 144 6.69 -2.94 -4.96
CA ILE A 144 6.65 -1.48 -4.94
C ILE A 144 6.13 -1.02 -6.29
N TRP A 145 5.01 -0.30 -6.28
CA TRP A 145 4.40 0.33 -7.44
C TRP A 145 4.59 1.83 -7.32
N ALA A 146 5.64 2.31 -7.99
CA ALA A 146 6.06 3.69 -7.88
C ALA A 146 5.49 4.52 -9.04
N LYS A 147 4.80 5.60 -8.71
CA LYS A 147 4.27 6.52 -9.71
C LYS A 147 5.38 7.41 -10.27
N LEU A 148 5.42 7.51 -11.60
CA LEU A 148 6.29 8.41 -12.36
C LEU A 148 5.50 8.90 -13.58
N ASP A 149 4.69 9.93 -13.38
CA ASP A 149 3.72 10.41 -14.37
C ASP A 149 4.30 11.49 -15.30
N ALA A 150 5.59 11.81 -15.15
CA ALA A 150 6.27 12.83 -15.95
C ALA A 150 7.68 12.39 -16.36
N GLY A 151 8.10 12.81 -17.55
CA GLY A 151 9.44 12.55 -18.08
C GLY A 151 10.36 13.76 -18.08
N THR A 152 9.86 14.95 -17.72
CA THR A 152 10.62 16.20 -17.65
C THR A 152 10.24 17.00 -16.42
N ASP A 153 11.14 17.87 -15.94
CA ASP A 153 10.89 18.69 -14.75
C ASP A 153 9.70 19.62 -14.94
N ASP A 154 9.60 20.31 -16.08
CA ASP A 154 8.47 21.22 -16.36
C ASP A 154 7.13 20.48 -16.32
N TYR A 155 7.06 19.28 -16.91
CA TYR A 155 5.84 18.49 -16.91
C TYR A 155 5.54 17.92 -15.53
N TYR A 156 6.57 17.51 -14.79
CA TYR A 156 6.43 17.08 -13.40
C TYR A 156 5.83 18.17 -12.53
N GLN A 157 6.33 19.41 -12.60
CA GLN A 157 5.78 20.53 -11.86
C GLN A 157 4.31 20.82 -12.21
N LEU A 158 3.98 20.68 -13.50
CA LEU A 158 2.61 20.88 -13.98
C LEU A 158 1.63 19.83 -13.41
N ILE A 159 2.04 18.56 -13.42
CA ILE A 159 1.16 17.43 -13.05
C ILE A 159 1.12 17.22 -11.54
N GLU A 160 2.29 17.18 -10.88
CA GLU A 160 2.40 16.75 -9.48
C GLU A 160 2.24 17.88 -8.47
N ARG A 161 2.46 19.13 -8.89
CA ARG A 161 2.28 20.35 -8.07
C ARG A 161 2.90 20.23 -6.68
N THR A 162 4.18 19.85 -6.64
CA THR A 162 4.92 19.61 -5.42
C THR A 162 6.18 20.45 -5.33
N ALA A 163 6.63 20.73 -4.10
CA ALA A 163 7.92 21.37 -3.85
C ALA A 163 9.10 20.38 -3.87
N ILE A 164 8.83 19.07 -3.98
CA ILE A 164 9.86 18.05 -4.03
C ILE A 164 10.50 18.05 -5.42
N PRO A 165 11.85 18.17 -5.53
CA PRO A 165 12.50 18.18 -6.82
C PRO A 165 12.28 16.86 -7.59
N PHE A 166 12.04 16.95 -8.90
CA PHE A 166 11.90 15.79 -9.77
C PHE A 166 13.13 14.87 -9.71
N GLN A 167 14.34 15.47 -9.70
CA GLN A 167 15.59 14.72 -9.58
C GLN A 167 15.65 13.86 -8.29
N GLN A 168 15.11 14.35 -7.17
CA GLN A 168 15.04 13.56 -5.92
C GLN A 168 14.20 12.29 -6.09
N VAL A 169 13.07 12.38 -6.79
CA VAL A 169 12.23 11.21 -7.08
C VAL A 169 12.99 10.23 -7.99
N LEU A 170 13.65 10.72 -9.03
CA LEU A 170 14.44 9.87 -9.93
C LEU A 170 15.59 9.18 -9.18
N ASP A 171 16.32 9.89 -8.32
CA ASP A 171 17.42 9.33 -7.53
C ASP A 171 16.91 8.27 -6.54
N ASN A 172 15.76 8.51 -5.90
CA ASN A 172 15.10 7.54 -5.01
C ASN A 172 14.70 6.28 -5.79
N LEU A 173 14.08 6.43 -6.96
CA LEU A 173 13.70 5.30 -7.81
C LEU A 173 14.93 4.51 -8.25
N LEU A 174 15.96 5.20 -8.74
CA LEU A 174 17.18 4.56 -9.21
C LEU A 174 17.91 3.80 -8.09
N SER A 175 18.07 4.41 -6.93
CA SER A 175 18.71 3.77 -5.77
C SER A 175 17.95 2.55 -5.29
N THR A 176 16.62 2.64 -5.27
CA THR A 176 15.75 1.54 -4.88
C THR A 176 15.79 0.40 -5.91
N ALA A 177 15.72 0.73 -7.21
CA ALA A 177 15.75 -0.26 -8.29
C ALA A 177 17.09 -1.02 -8.39
N ARG A 178 18.19 -0.47 -7.87
CA ARG A 178 19.48 -1.18 -7.76
C ARG A 178 19.47 -2.29 -6.69
N ILE A 179 18.55 -2.23 -5.75
CA ILE A 179 18.45 -3.16 -4.61
C ILE A 179 17.35 -4.19 -4.85
N ARG A 180 16.22 -3.79 -5.43
CA ARG A 180 15.04 -4.61 -5.65
C ARG A 180 14.27 -4.21 -6.90
N PRO A 181 13.51 -5.12 -7.52
CA PRO A 181 12.62 -4.76 -8.62
C PRO A 181 11.51 -3.80 -8.12
N ILE A 182 11.17 -2.83 -8.95
CA ILE A 182 10.04 -1.91 -8.75
C ILE A 182 9.19 -1.87 -10.02
N VAL A 183 7.90 -1.65 -9.86
CA VAL A 183 6.97 -1.41 -10.96
C VAL A 183 6.79 0.09 -11.11
N ILE A 184 7.05 0.63 -12.28
CA ILE A 184 6.74 2.04 -12.60
C ILE A 184 5.32 2.11 -13.14
N GLN A 185 4.50 2.95 -12.51
CA GLN A 185 3.18 3.32 -12.99
C GLN A 185 3.23 4.74 -13.56
N SER A 186 2.70 4.93 -14.75
CA SER A 186 2.60 6.21 -15.45
C SER A 186 1.24 6.40 -16.11
#